data_a229dd31796962e5d72ce6b728e2367a
#
_entry.id   a229dd31796962e5d72ce6b728e2367a
#
_cell.length_a   1.000
_cell.length_b   1.000
_cell.length_c   1.000
_cell.angle_alpha   90.00
_cell.angle_beta   90.00
_cell.angle_gamma   90.00
#
_symmetry.space_group_name_H-M   'P 1'
#
loop_
_entity.id
_entity.type
_entity.pdbx_description
1 polymer ?
#
loop_
_entity_poly.entity_id
_entity_poly.type
_entity_poly.pdbx_seq_one_letter_code
_entity_poly.pdbx_strand_id
1 'polypeptide(L)'
;MDRETLHPEFIVGIGGSAGALSACKTLLDAMSSNIGMALVIVSYISSTASSLLVQILSRHTKMPVLLASAAMPIRTNYVYVIPPGADLLVDSYAFKVASPRGRSNEQIDSVFISLAEEMGDRAIGIILSGYGSDGTEGCKYIKANGGRTFSQDASAETEDMPLNAQASGCIDFVLPPTKIPAELQRLARTYATRKKLDFDPRKFLATIGEGRTIVRVPQKQPIFSQGDAADAVFYIQVGKVLLSVLAKDGKEATIGLLNAGDFCGEGGLAGLPLRLGSATAFTDCELMRIEKSAMTRALHRENALSELFTAFLLGRNIRYEADLVDQLFSSSEKRLARILLLLTQFGKEGIQESVALKISQEAIAEMVGTTRSRVSFFMNRFRKLGFIDYDGPSGLKVNSSLLSVVLHD
;
A
#
# COMPACT_ATOMS: atom_id res chain seq x y z
N MET A 1 23.94 8.82 11.27
CA MET A 1 22.52 8.72 10.83
C MET A 1 22.45 7.55 9.87
N ASP A 2 22.27 6.36 10.41
CA ASP A 2 22.17 5.13 9.63
C ASP A 2 20.82 5.12 8.92
N ARG A 3 20.86 5.29 7.61
CA ARG A 3 19.72 4.94 6.76
C ARG A 3 19.63 3.42 6.80
N GLU A 4 18.63 2.90 7.51
CA GLU A 4 18.25 1.50 7.43
C GLU A 4 18.24 1.10 5.96
N THR A 5 18.99 0.07 5.65
CA THR A 5 19.12 -0.52 4.32
C THR A 5 17.75 -1.10 3.95
N LEU A 6 16.91 -0.33 3.25
CA LEU A 6 15.69 -0.86 2.68
C LEU A 6 16.08 -1.92 1.66
N HIS A 7 15.73 -3.16 1.93
CA HIS A 7 15.82 -4.24 0.96
C HIS A 7 14.96 -3.92 -0.26
N PRO A 8 15.45 -4.15 -1.50
CA PRO A 8 14.67 -3.88 -2.69
C PRO A 8 13.44 -4.78 -2.75
N GLU A 9 12.31 -4.21 -3.17
CA GLU A 9 11.08 -4.99 -3.36
C GLU A 9 11.20 -5.94 -4.56
N PHE A 10 11.93 -5.52 -5.59
CA PHE A 10 12.28 -6.34 -6.78
C PHE A 10 13.78 -6.33 -6.99
N ILE A 11 14.31 -7.46 -7.44
CA ILE A 11 15.67 -7.55 -7.98
C ILE A 11 15.56 -7.92 -9.46
N VAL A 12 16.21 -7.13 -10.30
CA VAL A 12 16.19 -7.27 -11.75
C VAL A 12 17.54 -7.83 -12.21
N GLY A 13 17.59 -9.08 -12.63
CA GLY A 13 18.73 -9.66 -13.32
C GLY A 13 18.74 -9.23 -14.80
N ILE A 14 19.88 -8.76 -15.28
CA ILE A 14 20.07 -8.33 -16.67
C ILE A 14 21.22 -9.15 -17.24
N GLY A 15 20.92 -10.04 -18.19
CA GLY A 15 21.86 -10.90 -18.87
C GLY A 15 22.13 -10.46 -20.30
N GLY A 16 23.37 -10.59 -20.74
CA GLY A 16 23.73 -10.31 -22.13
C GLY A 16 25.21 -10.53 -22.41
N SER A 17 25.59 -10.53 -23.72
CA SER A 17 26.98 -10.70 -24.12
C SER A 17 27.36 -9.66 -25.20
N ALA A 18 27.58 -10.09 -26.47
CA ALA A 18 27.89 -9.17 -27.55
C ALA A 18 26.74 -8.18 -27.83
N GLY A 19 27.03 -6.88 -27.89
CA GLY A 19 26.04 -5.83 -28.07
C GLY A 19 25.27 -5.42 -26.78
N ALA A 20 25.35 -6.21 -25.71
CA ALA A 20 24.63 -5.95 -24.47
C ALA A 20 25.00 -4.62 -23.81
N LEU A 21 26.25 -4.15 -23.97
CA LEU A 21 26.67 -2.87 -23.40
C LEU A 21 25.88 -1.69 -23.96
N SER A 22 25.63 -1.68 -25.26
CA SER A 22 24.83 -0.65 -25.94
C SER A 22 23.38 -0.69 -25.42
N ALA A 23 22.80 -1.88 -25.33
CA ALA A 23 21.45 -2.07 -24.81
C ALA A 23 21.34 -1.66 -23.33
N CYS A 24 22.31 -2.02 -22.47
CA CYS A 24 22.35 -1.59 -21.06
C CYS A 24 22.42 -0.07 -20.91
N LYS A 25 23.24 0.63 -21.69
CA LYS A 25 23.29 2.09 -21.67
C LYS A 25 21.92 2.68 -21.98
N THR A 26 21.32 2.25 -23.08
CA THR A 26 20.00 2.71 -23.52
C THR A 26 18.92 2.45 -22.47
N LEU A 27 18.95 1.29 -21.81
CA LEU A 27 18.05 0.94 -20.73
C LEU A 27 18.24 1.84 -19.53
N LEU A 28 19.49 2.07 -19.09
CA LEU A 28 19.82 2.89 -17.94
C LEU A 28 19.52 4.38 -18.17
N ASP A 29 19.77 4.91 -19.38
CA ASP A 29 19.43 6.30 -19.75
C ASP A 29 17.93 6.58 -19.67
N ALA A 30 17.10 5.56 -19.99
CA ALA A 30 15.65 5.66 -19.92
C ALA A 30 15.08 5.40 -18.50
N MET A 31 15.94 4.99 -17.55
CA MET A 31 15.49 4.55 -16.21
C MET A 31 15.56 5.66 -15.17
N SER A 32 14.51 5.76 -14.35
CA SER A 32 14.51 6.65 -13.19
C SER A 32 15.54 6.19 -12.14
N SER A 33 16.27 7.13 -11.54
CA SER A 33 17.18 6.82 -10.43
C SER A 33 16.49 6.38 -9.14
N ASN A 34 15.18 6.57 -9.04
CA ASN A 34 14.36 6.14 -7.92
C ASN A 34 13.29 5.14 -8.42
N ILE A 35 13.74 4.03 -8.99
CA ILE A 35 12.86 2.99 -9.53
C ILE A 35 12.30 2.07 -8.43
N GLY A 36 12.90 2.07 -7.22
CA GLY A 36 12.48 1.19 -6.11
C GLY A 36 13.01 -0.24 -6.21
N MET A 37 13.89 -0.54 -7.19
CA MET A 37 14.43 -1.86 -7.46
C MET A 37 15.96 -1.88 -7.34
N ALA A 38 16.55 -3.08 -7.26
CA ALA A 38 17.98 -3.29 -7.49
C ALA A 38 18.21 -3.94 -8.85
N LEU A 39 19.28 -3.56 -9.54
CA LEU A 39 19.67 -4.12 -10.83
C LEU A 39 20.95 -4.93 -10.68
N VAL A 40 20.98 -6.14 -11.22
CA VAL A 40 22.13 -7.03 -11.21
C VAL A 40 22.48 -7.38 -12.66
N ILE A 41 23.58 -6.83 -13.16
CA ILE A 41 24.04 -7.00 -14.53
C ILE A 41 25.06 -8.13 -14.57
N VAL A 42 24.80 -9.12 -15.40
CA VAL A 42 25.66 -10.26 -15.69
C VAL A 42 26.09 -10.21 -17.14
N SER A 43 27.38 -10.09 -17.40
CA SER A 43 27.87 -9.92 -18.77
C SER A 43 29.22 -10.62 -18.94
N TYR A 44 29.42 -11.27 -20.08
CA TYR A 44 30.66 -11.96 -20.49
C TYR A 44 31.75 -10.99 -20.97
N ILE A 45 31.96 -9.88 -20.31
CA ILE A 45 33.05 -8.93 -20.61
C ILE A 45 34.32 -9.38 -19.89
N SER A 46 35.49 -9.26 -20.51
CA SER A 46 36.76 -9.71 -19.92
C SER A 46 37.04 -9.08 -18.54
N SER A 47 37.70 -9.83 -17.65
CA SER A 47 37.93 -9.43 -16.24
C SER A 47 38.68 -8.08 -16.11
N THR A 48 39.57 -7.74 -17.04
CA THR A 48 40.28 -6.46 -17.09
C THR A 48 39.38 -5.27 -17.42
N ALA A 49 38.19 -5.52 -17.99
CA ALA A 49 37.24 -4.48 -18.35
C ALA A 49 36.11 -4.26 -17.35
N SER A 50 36.04 -5.02 -16.26
CA SER A 50 34.91 -4.94 -15.30
C SER A 50 34.84 -3.59 -14.58
N SER A 51 35.97 -3.03 -14.16
CA SER A 51 36.01 -1.68 -13.56
C SER A 51 35.70 -0.60 -14.59
N LEU A 52 36.09 -0.77 -15.84
CA LEU A 52 35.73 0.10 -16.94
C LEU A 52 34.24 0.05 -17.22
N LEU A 53 33.63 -1.14 -17.17
CA LEU A 53 32.17 -1.31 -17.34
C LEU A 53 31.41 -0.52 -16.28
N VAL A 54 31.81 -0.61 -15.01
CA VAL A 54 31.21 0.20 -13.91
C VAL A 54 31.32 1.69 -14.23
N GLN A 55 32.51 2.18 -14.66
CA GLN A 55 32.70 3.59 -15.02
C GLN A 55 31.84 4.04 -16.21
N ILE A 56 31.69 3.17 -17.21
CA ILE A 56 30.86 3.46 -18.39
C ILE A 56 29.40 3.55 -17.97
N LEU A 57 28.88 2.54 -17.26
CA LEU A 57 27.47 2.49 -16.87
C LEU A 57 27.11 3.61 -15.88
N SER A 58 28.02 4.05 -15.02
CA SER A 58 27.81 5.18 -14.09
C SER A 58 27.53 6.51 -14.79
N ARG A 59 27.86 6.63 -16.09
CA ARG A 59 27.55 7.84 -16.87
C ARG A 59 26.12 7.84 -17.43
N HIS A 60 25.46 6.68 -17.39
CA HIS A 60 24.11 6.44 -17.96
C HIS A 60 23.03 6.31 -16.88
N THR A 61 23.37 6.48 -15.62
CA THR A 61 22.40 6.49 -14.53
C THR A 61 22.88 7.36 -13.37
N LYS A 62 21.94 7.88 -12.57
CA LYS A 62 22.22 8.53 -11.29
C LYS A 62 22.23 7.54 -10.10
N MET A 63 21.90 6.29 -10.33
CA MET A 63 22.01 5.23 -9.31
C MET A 63 23.49 4.88 -9.10
N PRO A 64 23.91 4.58 -7.85
CA PRO A 64 25.26 4.06 -7.61
C PRO A 64 25.48 2.75 -8.38
N VAL A 65 26.57 2.66 -9.15
CA VAL A 65 26.99 1.46 -9.89
C VAL A 65 28.17 0.86 -9.18
N LEU A 66 28.06 -0.39 -8.74
CA LEU A 66 29.10 -1.07 -7.96
C LEU A 66 29.50 -2.38 -8.62
N LEU A 67 30.77 -2.76 -8.45
CA LEU A 67 31.22 -4.12 -8.75
C LEU A 67 30.80 -5.04 -7.60
N ALA A 68 30.04 -6.09 -7.91
CA ALA A 68 29.55 -7.04 -6.92
C ALA A 68 30.69 -7.85 -6.29
N SER A 69 30.60 -8.11 -4.99
CA SER A 69 31.52 -8.94 -4.25
C SER A 69 30.79 -9.78 -3.21
N ALA A 70 31.41 -10.87 -2.77
CA ALA A 70 30.84 -11.74 -1.74
C ALA A 70 30.45 -10.97 -0.46
N ALA A 71 29.31 -11.34 0.12
CA ALA A 71 28.71 -10.73 1.31
C ALA A 71 28.29 -9.24 1.12
N MET A 72 28.37 -8.68 -0.09
CA MET A 72 27.89 -7.32 -0.37
C MET A 72 26.37 -7.29 -0.31
N PRO A 73 25.75 -6.40 0.50
CA PRO A 73 24.30 -6.27 0.56
C PRO A 73 23.72 -5.64 -0.70
N ILE A 74 22.58 -6.15 -1.13
CA ILE A 74 21.82 -5.62 -2.28
C ILE A 74 20.84 -4.56 -1.76
N ARG A 75 20.97 -3.32 -2.24
CA ARG A 75 20.21 -2.15 -1.79
C ARG A 75 19.30 -1.63 -2.90
N THR A 76 18.19 -1.05 -2.51
CA THR A 76 17.25 -0.38 -3.41
C THR A 76 17.90 0.78 -4.16
N ASN A 77 17.60 0.91 -5.46
CA ASN A 77 18.14 1.94 -6.36
C ASN A 77 19.66 1.88 -6.54
N TYR A 78 20.21 0.67 -6.56
CA TYR A 78 21.61 0.39 -6.89
C TYR A 78 21.70 -0.49 -8.12
N VAL A 79 22.79 -0.35 -8.86
CA VAL A 79 23.19 -1.21 -9.98
C VAL A 79 24.44 -1.98 -9.58
N TYR A 80 24.40 -3.28 -9.69
CA TYR A 80 25.50 -4.18 -9.41
C TYR A 80 25.96 -4.84 -10.70
N VAL A 81 27.28 -4.88 -10.91
CA VAL A 81 27.90 -5.59 -12.01
C VAL A 81 28.59 -6.81 -11.47
N ILE A 82 28.20 -8.00 -11.91
CA ILE A 82 28.87 -9.24 -11.52
C ILE A 82 30.18 -9.36 -12.31
N PRO A 83 31.35 -9.53 -11.64
CA PRO A 83 32.62 -9.74 -12.31
C PRO A 83 32.58 -11.03 -13.13
N PRO A 84 33.20 -11.06 -14.34
CA PRO A 84 33.32 -12.29 -15.13
C PRO A 84 34.05 -13.38 -14.36
N GLY A 85 33.49 -14.59 -14.42
CA GLY A 85 34.06 -15.75 -13.69
C GLY A 85 33.93 -15.68 -12.17
N ALA A 86 33.23 -14.66 -11.63
CA ALA A 86 32.80 -14.66 -10.26
C ALA A 86 31.49 -15.43 -10.15
N ASP A 87 31.55 -16.60 -9.50
CA ASP A 87 30.35 -17.42 -9.24
C ASP A 87 29.57 -16.78 -8.07
N LEU A 88 28.94 -15.63 -8.32
CA LEU A 88 28.11 -14.93 -7.35
C LEU A 88 26.63 -15.21 -7.60
N LEU A 89 25.93 -15.62 -6.57
CA LEU A 89 24.48 -15.84 -6.49
C LEU A 89 23.85 -14.81 -5.58
N VAL A 90 22.53 -14.67 -5.63
CA VAL A 90 21.75 -13.85 -4.69
C VAL A 90 21.16 -14.76 -3.63
N ASP A 91 21.41 -14.41 -2.35
CA ASP A 91 20.87 -15.12 -1.19
C ASP A 91 20.73 -14.12 -0.03
N SER A 92 19.56 -14.09 0.60
CA SER A 92 19.25 -13.22 1.76
C SER A 92 19.60 -11.75 1.52
N TYR A 93 19.23 -11.23 0.35
CA TYR A 93 19.51 -9.87 -0.12
C TYR A 93 21.00 -9.49 -0.13
N ALA A 94 21.88 -10.47 -0.33
CA ALA A 94 23.32 -10.26 -0.47
C ALA A 94 23.89 -11.16 -1.58
N PHE A 95 25.12 -10.86 -2.02
CA PHE A 95 25.83 -11.74 -2.94
C PHE A 95 26.55 -12.84 -2.18
N LYS A 96 26.40 -14.09 -2.61
CA LYS A 96 27.03 -15.29 -2.05
C LYS A 96 27.86 -16.00 -3.12
N VAL A 97 28.98 -16.55 -2.75
CA VAL A 97 29.79 -17.36 -3.64
C VAL A 97 29.12 -18.72 -3.84
N ALA A 98 28.91 -19.12 -5.10
CA ALA A 98 28.40 -20.45 -5.44
C ALA A 98 29.41 -21.55 -5.02
N SER A 99 28.90 -22.64 -4.46
CA SER A 99 29.69 -23.82 -4.14
C SER A 99 28.84 -25.07 -4.38
N PRO A 100 29.22 -25.99 -5.27
CA PRO A 100 30.38 -25.92 -6.17
C PRO A 100 30.23 -24.86 -7.28
N ARG A 101 31.37 -24.46 -7.89
CA ARG A 101 31.37 -23.51 -9.01
C ARG A 101 30.50 -24.00 -10.17
N GLY A 102 29.69 -23.09 -10.71
CA GLY A 102 28.93 -23.35 -11.94
C GLY A 102 29.80 -23.52 -13.17
N ARG A 103 29.21 -23.89 -14.29
CA ARG A 103 29.89 -23.94 -15.58
C ARG A 103 30.14 -22.52 -16.09
N SER A 104 31.31 -22.29 -16.69
CA SER A 104 31.74 -20.92 -17.05
C SER A 104 30.82 -20.23 -18.11
N ASN A 105 29.95 -20.95 -18.78
CA ASN A 105 29.03 -20.44 -19.81
C ASN A 105 27.55 -20.44 -19.37
N GLU A 106 27.26 -20.56 -18.08
CA GLU A 106 25.91 -20.61 -17.51
C GLU A 106 25.78 -19.59 -16.35
N GLN A 107 26.52 -18.49 -16.39
CA GLN A 107 26.57 -17.52 -15.32
C GLN A 107 25.26 -16.73 -15.20
N ILE A 108 24.61 -16.41 -16.33
CA ILE A 108 23.33 -15.71 -16.31
C ILE A 108 22.24 -16.63 -15.76
N ASP A 109 22.19 -17.89 -16.22
CA ASP A 109 21.27 -18.90 -15.70
C ASP A 109 21.42 -19.07 -14.19
N SER A 110 22.65 -19.21 -13.68
CA SER A 110 22.93 -19.39 -12.27
C SER A 110 22.40 -18.22 -11.41
N VAL A 111 22.65 -16.98 -11.85
CA VAL A 111 22.17 -15.79 -11.16
C VAL A 111 20.64 -15.71 -11.22
N PHE A 112 20.03 -15.97 -12.37
CA PHE A 112 18.57 -15.89 -12.52
C PHE A 112 17.84 -16.98 -11.73
N ILE A 113 18.41 -18.19 -11.65
CA ILE A 113 17.89 -19.26 -10.78
C ILE A 113 17.92 -18.80 -9.31
N SER A 114 19.07 -18.27 -8.83
CA SER A 114 19.17 -17.78 -7.47
C SER A 114 18.21 -16.61 -7.17
N LEU A 115 17.98 -15.73 -8.16
CA LEU A 115 16.96 -14.68 -8.05
C LEU A 115 15.55 -15.26 -7.93
N ALA A 116 15.24 -16.29 -8.71
CA ALA A 116 13.94 -16.94 -8.66
C ALA A 116 13.68 -17.59 -7.29
N GLU A 117 14.68 -18.26 -6.73
CA GLU A 117 14.61 -18.90 -5.42
C GLU A 117 14.44 -17.88 -4.28
N GLU A 118 15.21 -16.78 -4.31
CA GLU A 118 15.20 -15.76 -3.25
C GLU A 118 13.98 -14.85 -3.32
N MET A 119 13.61 -14.41 -4.51
CA MET A 119 12.62 -13.35 -4.70
C MET A 119 11.23 -13.84 -5.11
N GLY A 120 11.08 -15.06 -5.62
CA GLY A 120 9.81 -15.62 -6.10
C GLY A 120 9.16 -14.72 -7.17
N ASP A 121 7.93 -14.28 -6.94
CA ASP A 121 7.16 -13.41 -7.85
C ASP A 121 7.74 -11.98 -7.99
N ARG A 122 8.75 -11.63 -7.20
CA ARG A 122 9.49 -10.37 -7.25
C ARG A 122 10.82 -10.46 -8.00
N ALA A 123 11.16 -11.63 -8.54
CA ALA A 123 12.30 -11.81 -9.44
C ALA A 123 11.95 -11.30 -10.84
N ILE A 124 12.86 -10.55 -11.46
CA ILE A 124 12.73 -10.11 -12.85
C ILE A 124 13.99 -10.50 -13.61
N GLY A 125 13.84 -11.14 -14.77
CA GLY A 125 14.92 -11.48 -15.70
C GLY A 125 14.81 -10.71 -17.00
N ILE A 126 15.89 -10.11 -17.46
CA ILE A 126 15.97 -9.39 -18.74
C ILE A 126 17.10 -10.00 -19.56
N ILE A 127 16.80 -10.49 -20.76
CA ILE A 127 17.78 -10.96 -21.74
C ILE A 127 17.97 -9.88 -22.80
N LEU A 128 19.20 -9.38 -22.89
CA LEU A 128 19.61 -8.41 -23.90
C LEU A 128 20.43 -9.10 -24.99
N SER A 129 20.91 -8.32 -25.95
CA SER A 129 21.75 -8.74 -27.03
C SER A 129 22.88 -9.71 -26.60
N GLY A 130 23.13 -10.77 -27.36
CA GLY A 130 24.20 -11.73 -27.06
C GLY A 130 24.15 -12.99 -27.86
N TYR A 131 25.27 -13.73 -27.87
CA TYR A 131 25.39 -15.06 -28.48
C TYR A 131 24.96 -16.17 -27.52
N GLY A 132 24.40 -17.24 -28.09
CA GLY A 132 24.08 -18.47 -27.37
C GLY A 132 22.71 -18.42 -26.68
N SER A 133 22.56 -19.18 -25.60
CA SER A 133 21.26 -19.36 -24.88
C SER A 133 21.34 -19.19 -23.37
N ASP A 134 22.47 -18.71 -22.83
CA ASP A 134 22.60 -18.50 -21.39
C ASP A 134 21.56 -17.48 -20.89
N GLY A 135 20.95 -17.73 -19.74
CA GLY A 135 19.84 -17.00 -19.19
C GLY A 135 18.46 -17.53 -19.59
N THR A 136 18.37 -18.44 -20.60
CA THR A 136 17.10 -19.03 -21.00
C THR A 136 16.52 -19.95 -19.93
N GLU A 137 17.32 -20.84 -19.35
CA GLU A 137 16.89 -21.71 -18.25
C GLU A 137 16.58 -20.87 -17.01
N GLY A 138 17.38 -19.86 -16.68
CA GLY A 138 17.11 -18.94 -15.60
C GLY A 138 15.78 -18.20 -15.76
N CYS A 139 15.43 -17.77 -16.98
CA CYS A 139 14.12 -17.17 -17.26
C CYS A 139 12.96 -18.16 -17.06
N LYS A 140 13.13 -19.44 -17.40
CA LYS A 140 12.12 -20.48 -17.09
C LYS A 140 11.91 -20.61 -15.59
N TYR A 141 12.98 -20.61 -14.79
CA TYR A 141 12.90 -20.66 -13.33
C TYR A 141 12.21 -19.42 -12.77
N ILE A 142 12.57 -18.22 -13.23
CA ILE A 142 11.91 -16.96 -12.81
C ILE A 142 10.40 -17.05 -13.09
N LYS A 143 10.02 -17.46 -14.30
CA LYS A 143 8.60 -17.59 -14.67
C LYS A 143 7.87 -18.66 -13.85
N ALA A 144 8.49 -19.80 -13.62
CA ALA A 144 7.92 -20.89 -12.81
C ALA A 144 7.68 -20.48 -11.36
N ASN A 145 8.50 -19.56 -10.80
CA ASN A 145 8.35 -18.99 -9.47
C ASN A 145 7.45 -17.73 -9.44
N GLY A 146 6.75 -17.42 -10.53
CA GLY A 146 5.78 -16.31 -10.60
C GLY A 146 6.39 -14.96 -10.96
N GLY A 147 7.72 -14.88 -11.14
CA GLY A 147 8.42 -13.67 -11.57
C GLY A 147 8.09 -13.23 -12.99
N ARG A 148 8.78 -12.23 -13.49
CA ARG A 148 8.56 -11.67 -14.83
C ARG A 148 9.82 -11.68 -15.66
N THR A 149 9.66 -11.92 -16.98
CA THR A 149 10.76 -12.09 -17.89
C THR A 149 10.63 -11.20 -19.12
N PHE A 150 11.75 -10.63 -19.52
CA PHE A 150 11.86 -9.71 -20.64
C PHE A 150 12.94 -10.20 -21.60
N SER A 151 12.73 -9.92 -22.87
CA SER A 151 13.73 -10.08 -23.92
C SER A 151 13.81 -8.80 -24.74
N GLN A 152 15.01 -8.44 -25.17
CA GLN A 152 15.18 -7.40 -26.17
C GLN A 152 14.53 -7.85 -27.47
N ASP A 153 13.89 -6.92 -28.17
CA ASP A 153 13.29 -7.13 -29.47
C ASP A 153 14.36 -7.17 -30.63
N ALA A 154 13.93 -7.09 -31.87
CA ALA A 154 14.78 -7.06 -33.05
C ALA A 154 15.76 -5.86 -33.12
N SER A 155 15.80 -4.99 -32.11
CA SER A 155 16.83 -3.96 -31.94
C SER A 155 18.15 -4.50 -31.37
N ALA A 156 18.23 -5.80 -31.06
CA ALA A 156 19.44 -6.44 -30.56
C ALA A 156 20.52 -6.47 -31.68
N GLU A 157 21.75 -6.06 -31.33
CA GLU A 157 22.91 -6.19 -32.27
C GLU A 157 23.21 -7.66 -32.59
N THR A 158 23.02 -8.52 -31.61
CA THR A 158 23.17 -9.99 -31.72
C THR A 158 21.91 -10.61 -31.14
N GLU A 159 21.12 -11.25 -31.97
CA GLU A 159 19.77 -11.70 -31.67
C GLU A 159 19.70 -13.11 -31.04
N ASP A 160 20.80 -13.89 -30.99
CA ASP A 160 20.76 -15.29 -30.58
C ASP A 160 20.18 -15.49 -29.17
N MET A 161 20.70 -14.77 -28.15
CA MET A 161 20.19 -14.88 -26.78
C MET A 161 18.72 -14.48 -26.67
N PRO A 162 18.31 -13.30 -27.18
CA PRO A 162 16.90 -12.90 -27.21
C PRO A 162 16.00 -13.91 -27.90
N LEU A 163 16.36 -14.40 -29.09
CA LEU A 163 15.55 -15.34 -29.86
C LEU A 163 15.45 -16.72 -29.18
N ASN A 164 16.55 -17.24 -28.62
CA ASN A 164 16.53 -18.50 -27.86
C ASN A 164 15.61 -18.42 -26.64
N ALA A 165 15.68 -17.30 -25.88
CA ALA A 165 14.80 -17.09 -24.75
C ALA A 165 13.33 -16.97 -25.19
N GLN A 166 13.03 -16.24 -26.27
CA GLN A 166 11.67 -16.14 -26.85
C GLN A 166 11.14 -17.49 -27.33
N ALA A 167 11.95 -18.25 -28.07
CA ALA A 167 11.59 -19.56 -28.59
C ALA A 167 11.26 -20.58 -27.49
N SER A 168 11.84 -20.42 -26.30
CA SER A 168 11.56 -21.29 -25.15
C SER A 168 10.16 -21.11 -24.55
N GLY A 169 9.42 -20.03 -24.91
CA GLY A 169 8.12 -19.69 -24.38
C GLY A 169 8.14 -19.13 -22.93
N CYS A 170 9.32 -18.86 -22.38
CA CYS A 170 9.45 -18.34 -21.02
C CYS A 170 9.37 -16.81 -20.94
N ILE A 171 9.41 -16.07 -22.04
CA ILE A 171 9.42 -14.60 -22.08
C ILE A 171 8.00 -14.03 -22.00
N ASP A 172 7.77 -13.10 -21.07
CA ASP A 172 6.50 -12.39 -20.92
C ASP A 172 6.44 -11.13 -21.79
N PHE A 173 7.57 -10.43 -21.99
CA PHE A 173 7.61 -9.17 -22.71
C PHE A 173 8.81 -9.12 -23.67
N VAL A 174 8.54 -8.79 -24.93
CA VAL A 174 9.57 -8.53 -25.96
C VAL A 174 9.53 -7.04 -26.27
N LEU A 175 10.57 -6.29 -25.85
CA LEU A 175 10.57 -4.84 -25.88
C LEU A 175 11.96 -4.29 -26.26
N PRO A 176 12.01 -3.10 -26.90
CA PRO A 176 13.27 -2.37 -27.03
C PRO A 176 13.75 -1.88 -25.65
N PRO A 177 15.06 -1.76 -25.39
CA PRO A 177 15.64 -1.33 -24.13
C PRO A 177 15.05 -0.02 -23.57
N THR A 178 14.64 0.90 -24.45
CA THR A 178 14.01 2.18 -24.08
C THR A 178 12.65 2.03 -23.43
N LYS A 179 11.90 0.96 -23.70
CA LYS A 179 10.54 0.74 -23.17
C LYS A 179 10.48 -0.17 -21.94
N ILE A 180 11.53 -0.95 -21.70
CA ILE A 180 11.61 -1.84 -20.53
C ILE A 180 11.40 -1.08 -19.20
N PRO A 181 12.03 0.10 -18.95
CA PRO A 181 11.86 0.82 -17.70
C PRO A 181 10.42 1.22 -17.37
N ALA A 182 9.64 1.61 -18.38
CA ALA A 182 8.23 1.97 -18.19
C ALA A 182 7.40 0.75 -17.75
N GLU A 183 7.68 -0.42 -18.32
CA GLU A 183 7.00 -1.66 -17.95
C GLU A 183 7.41 -2.14 -16.54
N LEU A 184 8.69 -2.02 -16.17
CA LEU A 184 9.16 -2.29 -14.81
C LEU A 184 8.42 -1.42 -13.78
N GLN A 185 8.24 -0.13 -14.05
CA GLN A 185 7.47 0.77 -13.18
C GLN A 185 6.00 0.37 -13.09
N ARG A 186 5.40 -0.07 -14.21
CA ARG A 186 4.02 -0.56 -14.22
C ARG A 186 3.86 -1.81 -13.34
N LEU A 187 4.79 -2.76 -13.43
CA LEU A 187 4.82 -3.96 -12.59
C LEU A 187 4.95 -3.61 -11.10
N ALA A 188 5.86 -2.69 -10.75
CA ALA A 188 6.02 -2.25 -9.36
C ALA A 188 4.73 -1.64 -8.79
N ARG A 189 4.04 -0.76 -9.57
CA ARG A 189 2.76 -0.17 -9.16
C ARG A 189 1.67 -1.23 -8.99
N THR A 190 1.58 -2.18 -9.91
CA THR A 190 0.60 -3.27 -9.84
C THR A 190 0.84 -4.16 -8.62
N TYR A 191 2.11 -4.49 -8.33
CA TYR A 191 2.48 -5.28 -7.16
C TYR A 191 2.17 -4.54 -5.85
N ALA A 192 2.52 -3.26 -5.74
CA ALA A 192 2.21 -2.43 -4.58
C ALA A 192 0.69 -2.34 -4.34
N THR A 193 -0.11 -2.21 -5.42
CA THR A 193 -1.57 -2.22 -5.33
C THR A 193 -2.10 -3.57 -4.84
N ARG A 194 -1.59 -4.69 -5.39
CA ARG A 194 -1.95 -6.05 -4.97
C ARG A 194 -1.57 -6.29 -3.50
N LYS A 195 -0.34 -5.97 -3.10
CA LYS A 195 0.14 -6.09 -1.72
C LYS A 195 -0.73 -5.29 -0.74
N LYS A 196 -1.20 -4.12 -1.16
CA LYS A 196 -2.11 -3.28 -0.38
C LYS A 196 -3.51 -3.90 -0.24
N LEU A 197 -4.02 -4.57 -1.28
CA LEU A 197 -5.29 -5.31 -1.24
C LEU A 197 -5.19 -6.58 -0.39
N ASP A 198 -4.04 -7.25 -0.38
CA ASP A 198 -3.80 -8.47 0.39
C ASP A 198 -3.39 -8.19 1.85
N PHE A 199 -3.01 -6.95 2.18
CA PHE A 199 -2.63 -6.58 3.54
C PHE A 199 -3.86 -6.49 4.45
N ASP A 200 -3.92 -7.38 5.44
CA ASP A 200 -4.94 -7.37 6.48
C ASP A 200 -4.38 -6.72 7.77
N PRO A 201 -4.74 -5.46 8.05
CA PRO A 201 -4.24 -4.77 9.25
C PRO A 201 -4.65 -5.47 10.54
N ARG A 202 -5.80 -6.15 10.57
CA ARG A 202 -6.29 -6.91 11.72
C ARG A 202 -5.34 -8.07 12.06
N LYS A 203 -4.95 -8.84 11.03
CA LYS A 203 -3.98 -9.94 11.20
C LYS A 203 -2.62 -9.41 11.63
N PHE A 204 -2.11 -8.37 10.97
CA PHE A 204 -0.82 -7.78 11.33
C PHE A 204 -0.82 -7.23 12.76
N LEU A 205 -1.81 -6.41 13.13
CA LEU A 205 -1.91 -5.86 14.47
C LEU A 205 -2.07 -6.96 15.54
N ALA A 206 -2.63 -8.12 15.17
CA ALA A 206 -2.70 -9.28 16.03
C ALA A 206 -1.31 -9.91 16.32
N THR A 207 -0.28 -9.64 15.52
CA THR A 207 1.10 -10.09 15.77
C THR A 207 1.87 -9.20 16.75
N ILE A 208 1.36 -8.00 17.07
CA ILE A 208 1.94 -7.15 18.10
C ILE A 208 1.79 -7.88 19.44
N GLY A 209 2.92 -8.24 20.07
CA GLY A 209 2.94 -8.96 21.34
C GLY A 209 2.61 -8.04 22.51
N GLU A 210 3.64 -7.52 23.19
CA GLU A 210 3.48 -6.60 24.32
C GLU A 210 2.89 -5.25 23.87
N GLY A 211 2.02 -4.67 24.72
CA GLY A 211 1.37 -3.39 24.48
C GLY A 211 0.09 -3.48 23.65
N ARG A 212 -0.49 -4.67 23.52
CA ARG A 212 -1.78 -4.90 22.87
C ARG A 212 -2.75 -5.64 23.78
N THR A 213 -4.00 -5.19 23.82
CA THR A 213 -5.11 -5.86 24.51
C THR A 213 -6.40 -5.80 23.69
N ILE A 214 -7.22 -6.83 23.77
CA ILE A 214 -8.57 -6.81 23.19
C ILE A 214 -9.55 -6.36 24.26
N VAL A 215 -10.37 -5.35 23.91
CA VAL A 215 -11.35 -4.75 24.80
C VAL A 215 -12.73 -4.91 24.19
N ARG A 216 -13.69 -5.44 24.94
CA ARG A 216 -15.09 -5.49 24.56
C ARG A 216 -15.85 -4.42 25.31
N VAL A 217 -16.52 -3.56 24.56
CA VAL A 217 -17.24 -2.40 25.10
C VAL A 217 -18.71 -2.52 24.68
N PRO A 218 -19.63 -2.67 25.62
CA PRO A 218 -21.07 -2.71 25.33
C PRO A 218 -21.55 -1.39 24.74
N GLN A 219 -22.65 -1.43 23.99
CA GLN A 219 -23.31 -0.26 23.44
C GLN A 219 -23.53 0.83 24.52
N LYS A 220 -23.29 2.08 24.17
CA LYS A 220 -23.41 3.30 25.01
C LYS A 220 -22.35 3.41 26.10
N GLN A 221 -21.39 2.51 26.20
CA GLN A 221 -20.29 2.63 27.17
C GLN A 221 -19.12 3.42 26.56
N PRO A 222 -18.41 4.25 27.36
CA PRO A 222 -17.24 4.99 26.89
C PRO A 222 -16.06 4.04 26.66
N ILE A 223 -15.33 4.30 25.57
CA ILE A 223 -14.03 3.67 25.26
C ILE A 223 -12.93 4.51 25.91
N PHE A 224 -13.04 5.82 25.79
CA PHE A 224 -12.28 6.85 26.53
C PHE A 224 -13.06 8.15 26.55
N SER A 225 -12.76 9.01 27.52
CA SER A 225 -13.40 10.32 27.69
C SER A 225 -12.43 11.46 27.39
N GLN A 226 -12.99 12.60 27.02
CA GLN A 226 -12.24 13.84 26.85
C GLN A 226 -11.50 14.19 28.15
N GLY A 227 -10.18 14.48 28.03
CA GLY A 227 -9.31 14.73 29.18
C GLY A 227 -8.59 13.51 29.74
N ASP A 228 -8.95 12.30 29.32
CA ASP A 228 -8.20 11.10 29.68
C ASP A 228 -6.79 11.11 29.07
N ALA A 229 -5.86 10.29 29.60
CA ALA A 229 -4.52 10.14 29.05
C ALA A 229 -4.57 9.57 27.62
N ALA A 230 -3.82 10.18 26.69
CA ALA A 230 -3.73 9.75 25.30
C ALA A 230 -2.58 8.71 25.12
N ASP A 231 -2.67 7.57 25.82
CA ASP A 231 -1.64 6.55 25.98
C ASP A 231 -1.74 5.39 24.97
N ALA A 232 -2.86 5.28 24.26
CA ALA A 232 -3.13 4.19 23.32
C ALA A 232 -3.93 4.66 22.10
N VAL A 233 -3.83 3.87 21.02
CA VAL A 233 -4.68 3.91 19.82
C VAL A 233 -5.60 2.70 19.86
N PHE A 234 -6.81 2.83 19.36
CA PHE A 234 -7.78 1.75 19.27
C PHE A 234 -8.06 1.45 17.79
N TYR A 235 -7.97 0.19 17.41
CA TYR A 235 -8.42 -0.33 16.12
C TYR A 235 -9.77 -1.03 16.31
N ILE A 236 -10.77 -0.63 15.55
CA ILE A 236 -12.13 -1.17 15.66
C ILE A 236 -12.20 -2.47 14.87
N GLN A 237 -12.33 -3.61 15.56
CA GLN A 237 -12.46 -4.91 14.92
C GLN A 237 -13.91 -5.23 14.56
N VAL A 238 -14.84 -4.89 15.47
CA VAL A 238 -16.28 -5.10 15.32
C VAL A 238 -17.00 -3.89 15.93
N GLY A 239 -18.11 -3.51 15.32
CA GLY A 239 -19.01 -2.46 15.83
C GLY A 239 -18.75 -1.09 15.24
N LYS A 240 -19.38 -0.07 15.85
CA LYS A 240 -19.31 1.34 15.45
C LYS A 240 -19.01 2.19 16.68
N VAL A 241 -18.19 3.22 16.51
CA VAL A 241 -17.75 4.13 17.58
C VAL A 241 -18.14 5.55 17.24
N LEU A 242 -18.81 6.22 18.15
CA LEU A 242 -19.19 7.62 18.06
C LEU A 242 -18.10 8.48 18.69
N LEU A 243 -17.61 9.48 17.94
CA LEU A 243 -16.69 10.48 18.45
C LEU A 243 -17.47 11.75 18.80
N SER A 244 -17.27 12.29 20.00
CA SER A 244 -17.90 13.52 20.45
C SER A 244 -16.91 14.45 21.17
N VAL A 245 -17.27 15.72 21.28
CA VAL A 245 -16.53 16.75 22.00
C VAL A 245 -17.50 17.48 22.92
N LEU A 246 -17.12 17.64 24.19
CA LEU A 246 -17.86 18.42 25.18
C LEU A 246 -17.28 19.84 25.22
N ALA A 247 -18.10 20.83 24.95
CA ALA A 247 -17.75 22.23 25.06
C ALA A 247 -17.77 22.69 26.54
N LYS A 248 -17.10 23.80 26.87
CA LYS A 248 -17.02 24.34 28.23
C LYS A 248 -18.38 24.73 28.83
N ASP A 249 -19.36 25.04 27.98
CA ASP A 249 -20.74 25.37 28.37
C ASP A 249 -21.62 24.12 28.55
N GLY A 250 -21.04 22.92 28.52
CA GLY A 250 -21.72 21.64 28.74
C GLY A 250 -22.43 21.07 27.50
N LYS A 251 -22.34 21.71 26.33
CA LYS A 251 -22.91 21.18 25.10
C LYS A 251 -22.01 20.13 24.51
N GLU A 252 -22.59 19.00 24.13
CA GLU A 252 -21.91 17.93 23.42
C GLU A 252 -22.18 18.03 21.92
N ALA A 253 -21.14 17.82 21.10
CA ALA A 253 -21.24 17.75 19.64
C ALA A 253 -20.60 16.47 19.13
N THR A 254 -21.30 15.76 18.29
CA THR A 254 -20.75 14.60 17.56
C THR A 254 -19.87 15.09 16.43
N ILE A 255 -18.62 14.60 16.39
CA ILE A 255 -17.63 14.94 15.37
C ILE A 255 -17.40 13.82 14.36
N GLY A 256 -17.89 12.60 14.61
CA GLY A 256 -17.77 11.52 13.65
C GLY A 256 -18.32 10.19 14.15
N LEU A 257 -18.63 9.32 13.18
CA LEU A 257 -18.96 7.92 13.39
C LEU A 257 -17.93 7.05 12.67
N LEU A 258 -17.27 6.18 13.41
CA LEU A 258 -16.25 5.27 12.94
C LEU A 258 -16.80 3.85 12.86
N ASN A 259 -16.26 3.05 11.92
CA ASN A 259 -16.69 1.68 11.67
C ASN A 259 -15.58 0.67 11.94
N ALA A 260 -15.92 -0.61 11.83
CA ALA A 260 -14.91 -1.67 11.81
C ALA A 260 -13.88 -1.40 10.68
N GLY A 261 -12.60 -1.52 11.01
CA GLY A 261 -11.47 -1.16 10.14
C GLY A 261 -10.88 0.23 10.40
N ASP A 262 -11.58 1.10 11.14
CA ASP A 262 -11.11 2.43 11.47
C ASP A 262 -10.27 2.44 12.76
N PHE A 263 -9.52 3.55 12.95
CA PHE A 263 -8.76 3.82 14.17
C PHE A 263 -9.35 5.00 14.92
N CYS A 264 -9.22 4.99 16.27
CA CYS A 264 -9.53 6.16 17.10
C CYS A 264 -8.50 6.35 18.21
N GLY A 265 -8.42 7.57 18.73
CA GLY A 265 -7.49 7.93 19.81
C GLY A 265 -6.05 8.17 19.34
N GLU A 266 -5.81 8.37 18.08
CA GLU A 266 -4.49 8.56 17.44
C GLU A 266 -3.80 9.89 17.79
N GLY A 267 -4.49 10.86 18.38
CA GLY A 267 -3.92 12.16 18.79
C GLY A 267 -2.69 12.01 19.71
N GLY A 268 -2.64 10.93 20.49
CA GLY A 268 -1.46 10.60 21.29
C GLY A 268 -0.18 10.39 20.46
N LEU A 269 -0.29 9.87 19.23
CA LEU A 269 0.85 9.71 18.33
C LEU A 269 1.41 11.05 17.84
N ALA A 270 0.55 12.08 17.74
CA ALA A 270 0.94 13.45 17.41
C ALA A 270 1.52 14.22 18.62
N GLY A 271 1.71 13.58 19.77
CA GLY A 271 2.29 14.19 20.96
C GLY A 271 1.29 14.77 21.96
N LEU A 272 0.01 14.69 21.71
CA LEU A 272 -1.00 15.16 22.66
C LEU A 272 -0.98 14.28 23.93
N PRO A 273 -0.90 14.88 25.14
CA PRO A 273 -0.90 14.12 26.37
C PRO A 273 -2.31 13.65 26.79
N LEU A 274 -3.35 14.38 26.39
CA LEU A 274 -4.74 14.13 26.77
C LEU A 274 -5.63 13.98 25.53
N ARG A 275 -6.75 13.27 25.70
CA ARG A 275 -7.81 13.12 24.70
C ARG A 275 -8.53 14.44 24.45
N LEU A 276 -8.62 14.88 23.20
CA LEU A 276 -9.35 16.09 22.83
C LEU A 276 -10.86 15.89 22.73
N GLY A 277 -11.33 14.66 22.66
CA GLY A 277 -12.73 14.29 22.61
C GLY A 277 -12.97 12.94 23.25
N SER A 278 -14.22 12.51 23.30
CA SER A 278 -14.68 11.22 23.81
C SER A 278 -14.95 10.26 22.67
N ALA A 279 -14.78 8.96 22.93
CA ALA A 279 -15.19 7.88 22.06
C ALA A 279 -16.13 6.95 22.81
N THR A 280 -17.32 6.74 22.27
CA THR A 280 -18.38 5.93 22.89
C THR A 280 -18.79 4.81 21.94
N ALA A 281 -19.01 3.61 22.44
CA ALA A 281 -19.49 2.49 21.67
C ALA A 281 -20.93 2.74 21.17
N PHE A 282 -21.11 2.98 19.87
CA PHE A 282 -22.42 3.21 19.27
C PHE A 282 -23.23 1.90 19.12
N THR A 283 -22.54 0.79 18.88
CA THR A 283 -23.04 -0.59 18.99
C THR A 283 -22.13 -1.35 19.94
N ASP A 284 -22.41 -2.62 20.21
CA ASP A 284 -21.42 -3.47 20.88
C ASP A 284 -20.16 -3.52 20.05
N CYS A 285 -19.01 -3.24 20.68
CA CYS A 285 -17.73 -3.13 20.04
C CYS A 285 -16.71 -4.13 20.54
N GLU A 286 -15.89 -4.66 19.63
CA GLU A 286 -14.65 -5.34 19.95
C GLU A 286 -13.51 -4.50 19.37
N LEU A 287 -12.60 -4.04 20.23
CA LEU A 287 -11.54 -3.11 19.91
C LEU A 287 -10.18 -3.73 20.27
N MET A 288 -9.19 -3.44 19.45
CA MET A 288 -7.79 -3.69 19.80
C MET A 288 -7.19 -2.40 20.33
N ARG A 289 -6.95 -2.34 21.65
CA ARG A 289 -6.20 -1.26 22.30
C ARG A 289 -4.72 -1.54 22.11
N ILE A 290 -4.01 -0.58 21.53
CA ILE A 290 -2.57 -0.65 21.22
C ILE A 290 -1.89 0.52 21.91
N GLU A 291 -0.95 0.25 22.79
CA GLU A 291 -0.17 1.29 23.46
C GLU A 291 0.55 2.17 22.44
N LYS A 292 0.68 3.46 22.74
CA LYS A 292 1.34 4.45 21.90
C LYS A 292 2.71 3.97 21.38
N SER A 293 3.55 3.44 22.27
CA SER A 293 4.89 2.94 21.94
C SER A 293 4.84 1.74 21.00
N ALA A 294 3.89 0.82 21.21
CA ALA A 294 3.71 -0.36 20.38
C ALA A 294 3.20 0.02 18.98
N MET A 295 2.24 0.96 18.89
CA MET A 295 1.74 1.48 17.62
C MET A 295 2.83 2.20 16.84
N THR A 296 3.64 3.03 17.50
CA THR A 296 4.78 3.70 16.85
C THR A 296 5.78 2.69 16.28
N ARG A 297 6.15 1.66 17.03
CA ARG A 297 7.02 0.58 16.52
C ARG A 297 6.38 -0.15 15.33
N ALA A 298 5.09 -0.45 15.40
CA ALA A 298 4.37 -1.14 14.32
C ALA A 298 4.37 -0.33 13.03
N LEU A 299 4.10 0.98 13.11
CA LEU A 299 4.13 1.88 11.96
C LEU A 299 5.53 2.00 11.33
N HIS A 300 6.61 1.96 12.14
CA HIS A 300 7.98 1.98 11.60
C HIS A 300 8.38 0.64 10.97
N ARG A 301 7.86 -0.46 11.47
CA ARG A 301 8.24 -1.82 11.04
C ARG A 301 7.52 -2.27 9.78
N GLU A 302 6.25 -1.83 9.58
CA GLU A 302 5.39 -2.31 8.50
C GLU A 302 4.90 -1.15 7.64
N ASN A 303 5.50 -0.99 6.47
CA ASN A 303 5.17 0.09 5.53
C ASN A 303 3.71 0.05 5.06
N ALA A 304 3.14 -1.16 4.83
CA ALA A 304 1.76 -1.29 4.41
C ALA A 304 0.78 -0.79 5.49
N LEU A 305 1.09 -1.00 6.79
CA LEU A 305 0.32 -0.42 7.88
C LEU A 305 0.44 1.11 7.91
N SER A 306 1.65 1.65 7.72
CA SER A 306 1.88 3.11 7.69
C SER A 306 1.13 3.79 6.56
N GLU A 307 1.15 3.20 5.36
CA GLU A 307 0.40 3.71 4.21
C GLU A 307 -1.12 3.67 4.46
N LEU A 308 -1.64 2.54 4.97
CA LEU A 308 -3.05 2.38 5.31
C LEU A 308 -3.47 3.39 6.39
N PHE A 309 -2.67 3.54 7.44
CA PHE A 309 -2.94 4.48 8.53
C PHE A 309 -2.91 5.94 8.04
N THR A 310 -1.95 6.29 7.19
CA THR A 310 -1.87 7.62 6.56
C THR A 310 -3.08 7.87 5.67
N ALA A 311 -3.46 6.91 4.82
CA ALA A 311 -4.64 7.03 3.96
C ALA A 311 -5.94 7.18 4.77
N PHE A 312 -6.06 6.46 5.90
CA PHE A 312 -7.16 6.61 6.84
C PHE A 312 -7.22 8.03 7.42
N LEU A 313 -6.09 8.58 7.90
CA LEU A 313 -6.03 9.94 8.47
C LEU A 313 -6.37 11.00 7.41
N LEU A 314 -5.83 10.90 6.20
CA LEU A 314 -6.12 11.82 5.10
C LEU A 314 -7.59 11.75 4.69
N GLY A 315 -8.15 10.54 4.55
CA GLY A 315 -9.56 10.36 4.25
C GLY A 315 -10.49 10.95 5.31
N ARG A 316 -10.09 10.86 6.60
CA ARG A 316 -10.83 11.48 7.70
C ARG A 316 -10.71 13.00 7.70
N ASN A 317 -9.53 13.55 7.39
CA ASN A 317 -9.34 14.99 7.25
C ASN A 317 -10.22 15.57 6.15
N ILE A 318 -10.27 14.94 4.97
CA ILE A 318 -11.15 15.34 3.86
C ILE A 318 -12.62 15.36 4.30
N ARG A 319 -13.06 14.36 5.08
CA ARG A 319 -14.43 14.34 5.63
C ARG A 319 -14.68 15.52 6.57
N TYR A 320 -13.74 15.81 7.47
CA TYR A 320 -13.87 16.95 8.40
C TYR A 320 -13.89 18.29 7.67
N GLU A 321 -13.08 18.48 6.63
CA GLU A 321 -13.11 19.67 5.78
C GLU A 321 -14.48 19.83 5.08
N ALA A 322 -15.01 18.75 4.53
CA ALA A 322 -16.33 18.75 3.89
C ALA A 322 -17.45 19.05 4.91
N ASP A 323 -17.37 18.48 6.13
CA ASP A 323 -18.33 18.75 7.21
C ASP A 323 -18.25 20.21 7.69
N LEU A 324 -17.03 20.77 7.75
CA LEU A 324 -16.83 22.19 8.10
C LEU A 324 -17.44 23.12 7.04
N VAL A 325 -17.22 22.82 5.76
CA VAL A 325 -17.84 23.57 4.63
C VAL A 325 -19.34 23.50 4.73
N ASP A 326 -19.92 22.33 5.02
CA ASP A 326 -21.36 22.18 5.20
C ASP A 326 -21.89 22.96 6.41
N GLN A 327 -21.17 23.00 7.52
CA GLN A 327 -21.56 23.78 8.69
C GLN A 327 -21.55 25.28 8.41
N LEU A 328 -20.61 25.74 7.59
CA LEU A 328 -20.46 27.17 7.27
C LEU A 328 -21.49 27.63 6.22
N PHE A 329 -21.82 26.78 5.23
CA PHE A 329 -22.57 27.22 4.05
C PHE A 329 -23.89 26.48 3.83
N SER A 330 -24.15 25.34 4.48
CA SER A 330 -25.36 24.55 4.25
C SER A 330 -26.45 24.79 5.31
N SER A 331 -27.72 24.74 4.87
CA SER A 331 -28.87 24.81 5.77
C SER A 331 -28.97 23.58 6.67
N SER A 332 -29.64 23.71 7.83
CA SER A 332 -29.86 22.55 8.72
C SER A 332 -30.60 21.40 8.04
N GLU A 333 -31.37 21.68 7.01
CA GLU A 333 -32.05 20.67 6.18
C GLU A 333 -31.08 19.86 5.34
N LYS A 334 -30.16 20.51 4.64
CA LYS A 334 -29.09 19.83 3.85
C LYS A 334 -28.17 19.02 4.74
N ARG A 335 -27.77 19.56 5.91
CA ARG A 335 -26.96 18.82 6.89
C ARG A 335 -27.67 17.56 7.40
N LEU A 336 -28.97 17.63 7.68
CA LEU A 336 -29.78 16.48 8.07
C LEU A 336 -29.79 15.41 6.95
N ALA A 337 -30.05 15.82 5.72
CA ALA A 337 -30.08 14.90 4.58
C ALA A 337 -28.73 14.16 4.42
N ARG A 338 -27.62 14.88 4.56
CA ARG A 338 -26.26 14.30 4.48
C ARG A 338 -25.98 13.29 5.61
N ILE A 339 -26.35 13.61 6.85
CA ILE A 339 -26.18 12.70 7.98
C ILE A 339 -27.01 11.43 7.77
N LEU A 340 -28.24 11.54 7.28
CA LEU A 340 -29.06 10.37 6.97
C LEU A 340 -28.43 9.50 5.90
N LEU A 341 -27.85 10.10 4.84
CA LEU A 341 -27.10 9.38 3.81
C LEU A 341 -25.86 8.67 4.38
N LEU A 342 -25.06 9.37 5.21
CA LEU A 342 -23.88 8.79 5.84
C LEU A 342 -24.23 7.60 6.73
N LEU A 343 -25.33 7.67 7.46
CA LEU A 343 -25.80 6.59 8.31
C LEU A 343 -26.26 5.36 7.51
N THR A 344 -26.65 5.53 6.25
CA THR A 344 -27.12 4.45 5.37
C THR A 344 -26.05 3.93 4.40
N GLN A 345 -25.06 4.73 4.00
CA GLN A 345 -23.97 4.32 3.10
C GLN A 345 -22.97 3.36 3.76
N PHE A 346 -23.10 3.04 5.03
CA PHE A 346 -22.27 2.09 5.76
C PHE A 346 -22.69 0.61 5.60
N GLY A 347 -23.61 0.31 4.67
CA GLY A 347 -23.87 -1.05 4.17
C GLY A 347 -23.22 -1.22 2.80
N LYS A 348 -22.52 -2.31 2.57
CA LYS A 348 -21.76 -2.71 1.35
C LYS A 348 -22.20 -2.06 0.05
N GLU A 349 -21.21 -1.56 -0.72
CA GLU A 349 -21.39 -1.10 -2.11
C GLU A 349 -22.26 -2.07 -2.93
N GLY A 350 -23.37 -1.57 -3.47
CA GLY A 350 -24.17 -2.23 -4.52
C GLY A 350 -25.45 -2.93 -4.07
N ILE A 351 -25.85 -2.94 -2.81
CA ILE A 351 -27.15 -3.49 -2.37
C ILE A 351 -27.96 -2.39 -1.71
N GLN A 352 -29.15 -2.09 -2.23
CA GLN A 352 -30.18 -1.27 -1.59
C GLN A 352 -30.69 -2.00 -0.31
N GLU A 353 -29.91 -2.04 0.74
CA GLU A 353 -30.38 -2.48 2.02
C GLU A 353 -30.92 -1.29 2.82
N SER A 354 -32.22 -1.32 3.08
CA SER A 354 -32.86 -0.49 4.09
C SER A 354 -32.25 -0.80 5.45
N VAL A 355 -31.25 -0.04 5.87
CA VAL A 355 -30.66 -0.19 7.20
C VAL A 355 -31.66 0.34 8.22
N ALA A 356 -32.22 -0.56 9.03
CA ALA A 356 -33.10 -0.21 10.13
C ALA A 356 -32.28 0.55 11.20
N LEU A 357 -32.29 1.87 11.14
CA LEU A 357 -31.59 2.73 12.09
C LEU A 357 -32.46 2.98 13.32
N LYS A 358 -32.10 2.38 14.44
CA LYS A 358 -32.67 2.71 15.76
C LYS A 358 -31.95 3.91 16.38
N ILE A 359 -32.07 5.09 15.75
CA ILE A 359 -31.47 6.34 16.25
C ILE A 359 -32.59 7.27 16.73
N SER A 360 -32.41 7.87 17.90
CA SER A 360 -33.37 8.87 18.39
C SER A 360 -33.24 10.19 17.62
N GLN A 361 -34.32 10.95 17.53
CA GLN A 361 -34.29 12.29 16.91
C GLN A 361 -33.41 13.28 17.69
N GLU A 362 -33.18 13.04 18.99
CA GLU A 362 -32.24 13.78 19.82
C GLU A 362 -30.81 13.58 19.34
N ALA A 363 -30.40 12.31 19.17
CA ALA A 363 -29.06 11.99 18.67
C ALA A 363 -28.83 12.53 17.24
N ILE A 364 -29.84 12.48 16.37
CA ILE A 364 -29.79 13.10 15.04
C ILE A 364 -29.63 14.62 15.18
N ALA A 365 -30.33 15.28 16.11
CA ALA A 365 -30.25 16.72 16.31
C ALA A 365 -28.85 17.16 16.78
N GLU A 366 -28.22 16.40 17.65
CA GLU A 366 -26.83 16.60 18.09
C GLU A 366 -25.86 16.45 16.91
N MET A 367 -26.02 15.42 16.11
CA MET A 367 -25.21 15.20 14.89
C MET A 367 -25.35 16.33 13.86
N VAL A 368 -26.55 16.86 13.68
CA VAL A 368 -26.85 17.97 12.72
C VAL A 368 -26.41 19.33 13.28
N GLY A 369 -26.21 19.44 14.58
CA GLY A 369 -25.96 20.73 15.24
C GLY A 369 -27.23 21.65 15.19
N THR A 370 -28.41 21.09 15.49
CA THR A 370 -29.68 21.79 15.48
C THR A 370 -30.62 21.32 16.62
N THR A 371 -31.84 21.82 16.69
CA THR A 371 -32.83 21.41 17.70
C THR A 371 -33.63 20.18 17.23
N ARG A 372 -34.09 19.35 18.19
CA ARG A 372 -34.98 18.22 17.96
C ARG A 372 -36.22 18.62 17.12
N SER A 373 -36.81 19.77 17.47
CA SER A 373 -38.01 20.29 16.77
C SER A 373 -37.75 20.53 15.27
N ARG A 374 -36.58 21.09 14.93
CA ARG A 374 -36.18 21.28 13.53
C ARG A 374 -35.92 19.95 12.82
N VAL A 375 -35.27 19.02 13.49
CA VAL A 375 -35.10 17.66 12.92
C VAL A 375 -36.46 17.02 12.66
N SER A 376 -37.36 17.03 13.63
CA SER A 376 -38.72 16.49 13.46
C SER A 376 -39.48 17.13 12.30
N PHE A 377 -39.35 18.45 12.11
CA PHE A 377 -39.94 19.17 10.99
C PHE A 377 -39.38 18.66 9.62
N PHE A 378 -38.05 18.59 9.48
CA PHE A 378 -37.44 18.15 8.24
C PHE A 378 -37.65 16.64 7.97
N MET A 379 -37.61 15.79 8.99
CA MET A 379 -37.93 14.36 8.87
C MET A 379 -39.36 14.14 8.32
N ASN A 380 -40.34 14.89 8.84
CA ASN A 380 -41.71 14.82 8.33
C ASN A 380 -41.80 15.30 6.88
N ARG A 381 -41.04 16.33 6.50
CA ARG A 381 -40.94 16.81 5.10
C ARG A 381 -40.33 15.74 4.20
N PHE A 382 -39.21 15.13 4.61
CA PHE A 382 -38.54 14.07 3.85
C PHE A 382 -39.43 12.83 3.67
N ARG A 383 -40.19 12.47 4.70
CA ARG A 383 -41.18 11.39 4.60
C ARG A 383 -42.27 11.71 3.57
N LYS A 384 -42.83 12.92 3.57
CA LYS A 384 -43.83 13.36 2.57
C LYS A 384 -43.28 13.33 1.15
N LEU A 385 -41.98 13.58 0.98
CA LEU A 385 -41.31 13.55 -0.33
C LEU A 385 -40.82 12.14 -0.73
N GLY A 386 -41.05 11.11 0.10
CA GLY A 386 -40.62 9.74 -0.17
C GLY A 386 -39.12 9.48 -0.01
N PHE A 387 -38.37 10.41 0.59
CA PHE A 387 -36.93 10.26 0.84
C PHE A 387 -36.63 9.33 2.01
N ILE A 388 -37.53 9.26 2.98
CA ILE A 388 -37.44 8.40 4.14
C ILE A 388 -38.80 7.76 4.45
N ASP A 389 -38.76 6.59 5.12
CA ASP A 389 -39.96 5.91 5.63
C ASP A 389 -39.70 5.33 7.04
N TYR A 390 -40.76 5.12 7.81
CA TYR A 390 -40.72 4.48 9.11
C TYR A 390 -41.41 3.13 9.00
N ASP A 391 -40.65 2.07 9.12
CA ASP A 391 -41.14 0.69 9.04
C ASP A 391 -41.36 0.11 10.44
N GLY A 392 -42.30 0.67 11.20
CA GLY A 392 -42.71 0.19 12.51
C GLY A 392 -41.54 -0.18 13.45
N PRO A 393 -41.46 -1.45 13.90
CA PRO A 393 -40.37 -1.91 14.76
C PRO A 393 -39.00 -1.95 14.11
N SER A 394 -38.94 -1.90 12.77
CA SER A 394 -37.71 -2.03 12.00
C SER A 394 -36.89 -0.74 11.92
N GLY A 395 -37.46 0.42 12.28
CA GLY A 395 -36.77 1.70 12.34
C GLY A 395 -36.90 2.58 11.09
N LEU A 396 -35.95 3.51 10.89
CA LEU A 396 -35.91 4.48 9.81
C LEU A 396 -35.30 3.87 8.56
N LYS A 397 -36.01 3.90 7.43
CA LYS A 397 -35.51 3.59 6.09
C LYS A 397 -35.18 4.89 5.34
N VAL A 398 -34.05 4.96 4.69
CA VAL A 398 -33.60 6.11 3.92
C VAL A 398 -33.36 5.70 2.48
N ASN A 399 -33.95 6.44 1.53
CA ASN A 399 -33.70 6.26 0.10
C ASN A 399 -32.51 7.14 -0.31
N SER A 400 -31.33 6.53 -0.37
CA SER A 400 -30.07 7.23 -0.65
C SER A 400 -30.04 7.92 -2.01
N SER A 401 -30.68 7.36 -3.02
CA SER A 401 -30.72 7.93 -4.38
C SER A 401 -31.54 9.22 -4.46
N LEU A 402 -32.61 9.34 -3.68
CA LEU A 402 -33.44 10.55 -3.64
C LEU A 402 -32.82 11.65 -2.78
N LEU A 403 -32.13 11.29 -1.69
CA LEU A 403 -31.43 12.27 -0.86
C LEU A 403 -30.21 12.88 -1.53
N SER A 404 -29.53 12.14 -2.40
CA SER A 404 -28.40 12.68 -3.18
C SER A 404 -28.81 13.82 -4.12
N VAL A 405 -30.04 13.79 -4.64
CA VAL A 405 -30.59 14.88 -5.47
C VAL A 405 -30.81 16.16 -4.65
N VAL A 406 -31.23 16.04 -3.37
CA VAL A 406 -31.43 17.20 -2.47
C VAL A 406 -30.12 17.90 -2.12
N LEU A 407 -28.99 17.17 -2.16
CA LEU A 407 -27.67 17.71 -1.82
C LEU A 407 -26.97 18.41 -3.00
N HIS A 408 -27.41 18.16 -4.23
CA HIS A 408 -26.78 18.70 -5.45
C HIS A 408 -27.54 19.85 -6.10
N ASP A 409 -28.74 20.23 -5.61
CA ASP A 409 -29.45 21.46 -5.98
C ASP A 409 -28.93 22.64 -5.10
#